data_0f6bdc7b54339457d7d13c85185ba1dc
#
_entry.id   0f6bdc7b54339457d7d13c85185ba1dc
#
_cell.length_a   1.000
_cell.length_b   1.000
_cell.length_c   1.000
_cell.angle_alpha   90.00
_cell.angle_beta   90.00
_cell.angle_gamma   90.00
#
_symmetry.space_group_name_H-M   'P 1'
#
loop_
_entity.id
_entity.type
_entity.pdbx_description
1 polymer ?
#
loop_
_entity_poly.entity_id
_entity_poly.type
_entity_poly.pdbx_seq_one_letter_code
_entity_poly.pdbx_strand_id
1 'polypeptide(L)'
;MSIKADYFEVFGLARKLEIDPEELQRRFYEMSRRVHPDFFQTGTPGEQAGSLERSALVNRAYRTLRDLVSRVEYLIQLEEGRETKEGAAGIKPEAPGDLLAEMLEVQEALQGAKADGLDEAARERVKAEHARLLERRAVEEDGLRVLAREWDGVGDGDGNREALLERMKRVLAARAYLNTVINDLGEALGGEAQNHVSHRRH
;
A
#
# COMPACT_ATOMS: atom_id res chain seq x y z
N MET A 1 -7.52 28.46 0.18
CA MET A 1 -6.66 27.87 -0.86
C MET A 1 -5.94 26.68 -0.24
N SER A 2 -6.36 25.47 -0.58
CA SER A 2 -5.68 24.25 -0.09
C SER A 2 -4.31 24.19 -0.76
N ILE A 3 -3.24 24.25 0.02
CA ILE A 3 -1.88 24.11 -0.50
C ILE A 3 -1.76 22.64 -0.94
N LYS A 4 -1.81 22.39 -2.25
CA LYS A 4 -1.44 21.12 -2.84
C LYS A 4 0.08 20.96 -2.73
N ALA A 5 0.58 20.69 -1.53
CA ALA A 5 2.00 20.48 -1.34
C ALA A 5 2.34 19.04 -1.78
N ASP A 6 3.27 18.93 -2.71
CA ASP A 6 3.91 17.66 -3.03
C ASP A 6 4.61 17.09 -1.79
N TYR A 7 4.35 15.83 -1.46
CA TYR A 7 4.89 15.19 -0.27
C TYR A 7 6.43 15.12 -0.28
N PHE A 8 7.06 15.03 -1.45
CA PHE A 8 8.51 15.13 -1.55
C PHE A 8 8.99 16.54 -1.18
N GLU A 9 8.29 17.58 -1.64
CA GLU A 9 8.60 18.98 -1.32
C GLU A 9 8.42 19.29 0.16
N VAL A 10 7.44 18.67 0.84
CA VAL A 10 7.25 18.81 2.31
C VAL A 10 8.53 18.50 3.07
N PHE A 11 9.29 17.50 2.61
CA PHE A 11 10.56 17.12 3.23
C PHE A 11 11.79 17.66 2.48
N GLY A 12 11.62 18.46 1.44
CA GLY A 12 12.74 18.94 0.62
C GLY A 12 13.50 17.81 -0.08
N LEU A 13 12.79 16.75 -0.46
CA LEU A 13 13.33 15.60 -1.19
C LEU A 13 13.09 15.76 -2.69
N ALA A 14 13.99 15.22 -3.50
CA ALA A 14 13.72 15.02 -4.92
C ALA A 14 12.60 13.97 -5.10
N ARG A 15 11.84 14.04 -6.21
CA ARG A 15 10.83 13.03 -6.57
C ARG A 15 11.49 11.73 -7.02
N LYS A 16 12.00 10.97 -6.04
CA LYS A 16 12.64 9.68 -6.23
C LYS A 16 11.93 8.59 -5.47
N LEU A 17 11.93 7.40 -6.04
CA LEU A 17 11.36 6.21 -5.41
C LEU A 17 12.34 5.54 -4.44
N GLU A 18 13.65 5.71 -4.62
CA GLU A 18 14.65 5.33 -3.63
C GLU A 18 14.88 6.50 -2.68
N ILE A 19 14.37 6.36 -1.45
CA ILE A 19 14.58 7.33 -0.36
C ILE A 19 15.30 6.60 0.76
N ASP A 20 16.34 7.24 1.30
CA ASP A 20 16.98 6.78 2.53
C ASP A 20 15.99 6.89 3.71
N PRO A 21 15.64 5.76 4.36
CA PRO A 21 14.68 5.77 5.45
C PRO A 21 15.14 6.59 6.67
N GLU A 22 16.43 6.62 6.95
CA GLU A 22 16.98 7.37 8.09
C GLU A 22 16.92 8.88 7.81
N GLU A 23 17.24 9.29 6.58
CA GLU A 23 17.11 10.68 6.17
C GLU A 23 15.65 11.13 6.20
N LEU A 24 14.71 10.36 5.66
CA LEU A 24 13.30 10.67 5.69
C LEU A 24 12.78 10.79 7.14
N GLN A 25 13.18 9.88 8.02
CA GLN A 25 12.79 9.90 9.43
C GLN A 25 13.35 11.13 10.15
N ARG A 26 14.60 11.48 9.92
CA ARG A 26 15.22 12.69 10.49
C ARG A 26 14.47 13.95 10.07
N ARG A 27 14.17 14.10 8.75
CA ARG A 27 13.42 15.25 8.22
C ARG A 27 12.00 15.30 8.77
N PHE A 28 11.36 14.14 8.94
CA PHE A 28 10.05 14.06 9.58
C PHE A 28 10.06 14.60 11.00
N TYR A 29 11.04 14.22 11.83
CA TYR A 29 11.13 14.73 13.20
C TYR A 29 11.42 16.24 13.24
N GLU A 30 12.27 16.74 12.36
CA GLU A 30 12.55 18.17 12.26
C GLU A 30 11.29 18.97 11.89
N MET A 31 10.55 18.51 10.88
CA MET A 31 9.31 19.16 10.45
C MET A 31 8.20 19.05 11.49
N SER A 32 8.02 17.87 12.10
CA SER A 32 7.03 17.66 13.17
C SER A 32 7.23 18.62 14.33
N ARG A 33 8.49 18.84 14.77
CA ARG A 33 8.78 19.81 15.82
C ARG A 33 8.39 21.24 15.42
N ARG A 34 8.62 21.66 14.17
CA ARG A 34 8.30 23.01 13.70
C ARG A 34 6.82 23.30 13.62
N VAL A 35 6.00 22.28 13.38
CA VAL A 35 4.55 22.44 13.16
C VAL A 35 3.70 21.89 14.31
N HIS A 36 4.32 21.46 15.42
CA HIS A 36 3.61 20.79 16.50
C HIS A 36 2.57 21.71 17.16
N PRO A 37 1.31 21.27 17.31
CA PRO A 37 0.24 22.10 17.87
C PRO A 37 0.54 22.69 19.25
N ASP A 38 1.33 21.99 20.07
CA ASP A 38 1.69 22.45 21.42
C ASP A 38 2.43 23.79 21.42
N PHE A 39 3.18 24.10 20.37
CA PHE A 39 3.85 25.38 20.25
C PHE A 39 2.91 26.55 19.88
N PHE A 40 1.68 26.24 19.51
CA PHE A 40 0.68 27.22 19.07
C PHE A 40 -0.52 27.30 20.03
N GLN A 41 -0.44 26.68 21.21
CA GLN A 41 -1.55 26.67 22.21
C GLN A 41 -1.95 28.07 22.67
N THR A 42 -1.01 29.01 22.70
CA THR A 42 -1.25 30.41 23.06
C THR A 42 -1.48 31.30 21.86
N GLY A 43 -1.47 30.76 20.66
CA GLY A 43 -1.68 31.48 19.41
C GLY A 43 -3.16 31.76 19.14
N THR A 44 -3.39 32.56 18.10
CA THR A 44 -4.74 32.83 17.59
C THR A 44 -5.43 31.57 17.08
N PRO A 45 -6.77 31.52 17.02
CA PRO A 45 -7.50 30.38 16.45
C PRO A 45 -7.03 30.00 15.02
N GLY A 46 -6.64 31.00 14.22
CA GLY A 46 -6.09 30.75 12.87
C GLY A 46 -4.72 30.09 12.88
N GLU A 47 -3.83 30.48 13.80
CA GLU A 47 -2.52 29.86 13.96
C GLU A 47 -2.63 28.43 14.47
N GLN A 48 -3.54 28.18 15.40
CA GLN A 48 -3.83 26.83 15.93
C GLN A 48 -4.37 25.92 14.82
N ALA A 49 -5.37 26.37 14.05
CA ALA A 49 -5.91 25.62 12.93
C ALA A 49 -4.85 25.35 11.86
N GLY A 50 -4.04 26.36 11.50
CA GLY A 50 -2.95 26.19 10.53
C GLY A 50 -1.84 25.23 11.02
N SER A 51 -1.59 25.17 12.33
CA SER A 51 -0.64 24.21 12.92
C SER A 51 -1.17 22.78 12.79
N LEU A 52 -2.46 22.54 13.11
CA LEU A 52 -3.11 21.25 12.96
C LEU A 52 -3.07 20.75 11.49
N GLU A 53 -3.42 21.62 10.53
CA GLU A 53 -3.39 21.27 9.11
C GLU A 53 -1.98 20.91 8.63
N ARG A 54 -0.96 21.71 9.01
CA ARG A 54 0.43 21.42 8.66
C ARG A 54 0.92 20.13 9.32
N SER A 55 0.59 19.89 10.59
CA SER A 55 0.94 18.66 11.29
C SER A 55 0.29 17.44 10.62
N ALA A 56 -0.97 17.53 10.24
CA ALA A 56 -1.67 16.48 9.51
C ALA A 56 -1.01 16.21 8.14
N LEU A 57 -0.61 17.26 7.41
CA LEU A 57 0.09 17.14 6.13
C LEU A 57 1.45 16.43 6.30
N VAL A 58 2.27 16.84 7.27
CA VAL A 58 3.58 16.23 7.56
C VAL A 58 3.42 14.75 7.88
N ASN A 59 2.42 14.40 8.70
CA ASN A 59 2.14 13.00 9.05
C ASN A 59 1.68 12.17 7.85
N ARG A 60 0.83 12.71 6.98
CA ARG A 60 0.40 12.03 5.75
C ARG A 60 1.57 11.81 4.81
N ALA A 61 2.33 12.87 4.54
CA ALA A 61 3.50 12.81 3.67
C ALA A 61 4.50 11.74 4.14
N TYR A 62 4.80 11.70 5.44
CA TYR A 62 5.69 10.68 6.00
C TYR A 62 5.15 9.26 5.83
N ARG A 63 3.87 9.02 6.16
CA ARG A 63 3.25 7.69 6.00
C ARG A 63 3.29 7.21 4.56
N THR A 64 3.02 8.10 3.60
CA THR A 64 3.07 7.79 2.18
C THR A 64 4.49 7.52 1.69
N LEU A 65 5.46 8.38 2.05
CA LEU A 65 6.81 8.27 1.51
C LEU A 65 7.67 7.18 2.17
N ARG A 66 7.37 6.75 3.39
CA ARG A 66 8.15 5.70 4.08
C ARG A 66 7.94 4.30 3.50
N ASP A 67 6.76 4.03 2.95
CA ASP A 67 6.40 2.75 2.36
C ASP A 67 6.56 2.81 0.83
N LEU A 68 7.28 1.85 0.24
CA LEU A 68 7.57 1.87 -1.20
C LEU A 68 6.29 1.79 -2.05
N VAL A 69 5.34 0.94 -1.66
CA VAL A 69 4.10 0.75 -2.43
C VAL A 69 3.29 2.03 -2.44
N SER A 70 3.05 2.60 -1.27
CA SER A 70 2.33 3.88 -1.12
C SER A 70 3.05 5.03 -1.83
N ARG A 71 4.38 5.02 -1.85
CA ARG A 71 5.20 6.00 -2.54
C ARG A 71 5.07 5.89 -4.06
N VAL A 72 5.08 4.67 -4.60
CA VAL A 72 4.87 4.43 -6.04
C VAL A 72 3.45 4.81 -6.44
N GLU A 73 2.43 4.45 -5.67
CA GLU A 73 1.04 4.87 -5.91
C GLU A 73 0.92 6.39 -5.95
N TYR A 74 1.55 7.07 -5.01
CA TYR A 74 1.58 8.53 -4.94
C TYR A 74 2.30 9.15 -6.14
N LEU A 75 3.45 8.61 -6.53
CA LEU A 75 4.18 9.07 -7.71
C LEU A 75 3.34 8.94 -8.98
N ILE A 76 2.68 7.81 -9.19
CA ILE A 76 1.78 7.60 -10.34
C ILE A 76 0.67 8.66 -10.36
N GLN A 77 0.07 8.98 -9.21
CA GLN A 77 -0.95 10.03 -9.12
C GLN A 77 -0.39 11.39 -9.52
N LEU A 78 0.83 11.72 -9.12
CA LEU A 78 1.50 12.97 -9.50
C LEU A 78 1.76 13.05 -11.02
N GLU A 79 2.30 11.99 -11.61
CA GLU A 79 2.62 11.92 -13.03
C GLU A 79 1.36 11.97 -13.92
N GLU A 80 0.25 11.41 -13.46
CA GLU A 80 -1.04 11.48 -14.15
C GLU A 80 -1.83 12.77 -13.87
N GLY A 81 -1.29 13.68 -13.06
CA GLY A 81 -1.97 14.93 -12.71
C GLY A 81 -3.27 14.74 -11.93
N ARG A 82 -3.45 13.56 -11.31
CA ARG A 82 -4.63 13.28 -10.50
C ARG A 82 -4.58 14.03 -9.18
N GLU A 83 -5.71 14.53 -8.73
CA GLU A 83 -5.80 15.11 -7.39
C GLU A 83 -5.57 14.04 -6.34
N THR A 84 -4.58 14.24 -5.48
CA THR A 84 -4.35 13.43 -4.29
C THR A 84 -5.46 13.72 -3.28
N LYS A 85 -6.64 13.13 -3.48
CA LYS A 85 -7.70 13.16 -2.48
C LYS A 85 -7.42 12.06 -1.45
N GLU A 86 -7.52 12.40 -0.19
CA GLU A 86 -7.51 11.43 0.91
C GLU A 86 -8.60 10.38 0.62
N GLY A 87 -8.22 9.11 0.49
CA GLY A 87 -9.14 8.05 0.13
C GLY A 87 -9.44 7.93 -1.37
N ALA A 88 -8.66 8.55 -2.26
CA ALA A 88 -8.70 8.17 -3.66
C ALA A 88 -8.51 6.65 -3.72
N ALA A 89 -9.56 5.94 -4.11
CA ALA A 89 -9.51 4.49 -4.29
C ALA A 89 -8.25 4.19 -5.09
N GLY A 90 -7.39 3.36 -4.50
CA GLY A 90 -6.15 2.96 -5.16
C GLY A 90 -6.46 2.59 -6.60
N ILE A 91 -5.50 2.72 -7.46
CA ILE A 91 -5.60 2.28 -8.84
C ILE A 91 -6.33 0.93 -8.78
N LYS A 92 -7.55 0.84 -9.35
CA LYS A 92 -8.20 -0.44 -9.62
C LYS A 92 -7.75 -0.85 -11.03
N PRO A 93 -6.59 -1.46 -11.17
CA PRO A 93 -6.15 -1.97 -12.44
C PRO A 93 -6.90 -3.28 -12.68
N GLU A 94 -7.17 -3.59 -13.91
CA GLU A 94 -7.62 -4.93 -14.27
C GLU A 94 -6.59 -5.96 -13.79
N ALA A 95 -7.08 -6.96 -13.05
CA ALA A 95 -6.22 -8.04 -12.64
C ALA A 95 -5.66 -8.74 -13.89
N PRO A 96 -4.36 -9.09 -13.90
CA PRO A 96 -3.80 -9.89 -14.97
C PRO A 96 -4.63 -11.14 -15.22
N GLY A 97 -4.89 -11.48 -16.51
CA GLY A 97 -5.82 -12.55 -16.84
C GLY A 97 -5.43 -13.93 -16.31
N ASP A 98 -4.14 -14.18 -16.13
CA ASP A 98 -3.60 -15.38 -15.48
C ASP A 98 -3.95 -15.47 -13.98
N LEU A 99 -3.94 -14.32 -13.29
CA LEU A 99 -4.38 -14.23 -11.89
C LEU A 99 -5.89 -14.41 -11.73
N LEU A 100 -6.70 -13.98 -12.70
CA LEU A 100 -8.15 -14.16 -12.66
C LEU A 100 -8.56 -15.63 -12.69
N ALA A 101 -7.94 -16.43 -13.55
CA ALA A 101 -8.21 -17.87 -13.64
C ALA A 101 -7.83 -18.60 -12.34
N GLU A 102 -6.63 -18.33 -11.82
CA GLU A 102 -6.13 -18.90 -10.57
C GLU A 102 -7.03 -18.57 -9.37
N MET A 103 -7.60 -17.37 -9.33
CA MET A 103 -8.50 -16.96 -8.27
C MET A 103 -9.85 -17.62 -8.33
N LEU A 104 -10.38 -17.87 -9.54
CA LEU A 104 -11.64 -18.57 -9.66
C LEU A 104 -11.53 -19.97 -9.04
N GLU A 105 -10.42 -20.67 -9.29
CA GLU A 105 -10.12 -21.97 -8.69
C GLU A 105 -10.01 -21.89 -7.15
N VAL A 106 -9.35 -20.85 -6.63
CA VAL A 106 -9.24 -20.63 -5.18
C VAL A 106 -10.59 -20.31 -4.56
N GLN A 107 -11.41 -19.46 -5.21
CA GLN A 107 -12.76 -19.13 -4.72
C GLN A 107 -13.70 -20.32 -4.74
N GLU A 108 -13.66 -21.16 -5.77
CA GLU A 108 -14.45 -22.40 -5.83
C GLU A 108 -14.04 -23.36 -4.71
N ALA A 109 -12.73 -23.52 -4.48
CA ALA A 109 -12.21 -24.34 -3.37
C ALA A 109 -12.66 -23.80 -1.98
N LEU A 110 -12.67 -22.47 -1.79
CA LEU A 110 -13.14 -21.84 -0.56
C LEU A 110 -14.66 -21.96 -0.36
N GLN A 111 -15.46 -21.87 -1.44
CA GLN A 111 -16.91 -22.04 -1.34
C GLN A 111 -17.28 -23.47 -0.95
N GLY A 112 -16.63 -24.47 -1.53
CA GLY A 112 -16.78 -25.86 -1.11
C GLY A 112 -16.41 -26.10 0.35
N ALA A 113 -15.33 -25.49 0.78
CA ALA A 113 -14.85 -25.58 2.15
C ALA A 113 -15.76 -24.89 3.18
N LYS A 114 -16.44 -23.81 2.80
CA LYS A 114 -17.39 -23.11 3.68
C LYS A 114 -18.72 -23.86 3.85
N ALA A 115 -19.12 -24.67 2.86
CA ALA A 115 -20.38 -25.41 2.90
C ALA A 115 -20.32 -26.67 3.80
N ASP A 116 -19.19 -27.39 3.78
CA ASP A 116 -19.03 -28.69 4.44
C ASP A 116 -18.07 -28.67 5.65
N GLY A 117 -17.45 -27.52 5.94
CA GLY A 117 -16.33 -27.42 6.88
C GLY A 117 -15.02 -27.87 6.23
N LEU A 118 -13.87 -27.30 6.68
CA LEU A 118 -12.55 -27.73 6.23
C LEU A 118 -12.18 -29.04 6.93
N ASP A 119 -12.14 -30.15 6.21
CA ASP A 119 -11.44 -31.33 6.67
C ASP A 119 -9.92 -31.05 6.74
N GLU A 120 -9.16 -31.90 7.42
CA GLU A 120 -7.72 -31.69 7.60
C GLU A 120 -6.97 -31.62 6.26
N ALA A 121 -7.37 -32.40 5.27
CA ALA A 121 -6.75 -32.41 3.95
C ALA A 121 -7.05 -31.12 3.17
N ALA A 122 -8.27 -30.58 3.27
CA ALA A 122 -8.63 -29.31 2.68
C ALA A 122 -7.90 -28.14 3.38
N ARG A 123 -7.76 -28.19 4.70
CA ARG A 123 -7.01 -27.22 5.48
C ARG A 123 -5.54 -27.14 5.08
N GLU A 124 -4.88 -28.28 4.91
CA GLU A 124 -3.49 -28.32 4.46
C GLU A 124 -3.32 -27.78 3.03
N ARG A 125 -4.27 -28.03 2.14
CA ARG A 125 -4.28 -27.41 0.79
C ARG A 125 -4.42 -25.90 0.85
N VAL A 126 -5.34 -25.39 1.66
CA VAL A 126 -5.54 -23.93 1.83
C VAL A 126 -4.29 -23.28 2.44
N LYS A 127 -3.63 -23.92 3.41
CA LYS A 127 -2.35 -23.41 3.97
C LYS A 127 -1.25 -23.37 2.92
N ALA A 128 -1.10 -24.44 2.13
CA ALA A 128 -0.10 -24.49 1.07
C ALA A 128 -0.32 -23.39 0.03
N GLU A 129 -1.58 -23.19 -0.38
CA GLU A 129 -1.94 -22.14 -1.33
C GLU A 129 -1.71 -20.73 -0.75
N HIS A 130 -2.10 -20.50 0.49
CA HIS A 130 -1.82 -19.24 1.18
C HIS A 130 -0.32 -18.93 1.23
N ALA A 131 0.52 -19.92 1.54
CA ALA A 131 1.98 -19.76 1.54
C ALA A 131 2.51 -19.43 0.14
N ARG A 132 2.03 -20.12 -0.90
CA ARG A 132 2.41 -19.87 -2.30
C ARG A 132 2.07 -18.44 -2.75
N LEU A 133 0.89 -17.95 -2.39
CA LEU A 133 0.48 -16.59 -2.75
C LEU A 133 1.27 -15.52 -1.98
N LEU A 134 1.67 -15.78 -0.75
CA LEU A 134 2.58 -14.90 0.01
C LEU A 134 3.95 -14.80 -0.69
N GLU A 135 4.52 -15.91 -1.16
CA GLU A 135 5.77 -15.90 -1.92
C GLU A 135 5.62 -15.14 -3.23
N ARG A 136 4.54 -15.36 -3.96
CA ARG A 136 4.25 -14.62 -5.20
C ARG A 136 4.14 -13.12 -4.95
N ARG A 137 3.46 -12.70 -3.89
CA ARG A 137 3.39 -11.28 -3.51
C ARG A 137 4.76 -10.70 -3.21
N ALA A 138 5.63 -11.43 -2.55
CA ALA A 138 7.00 -10.99 -2.27
C ALA A 138 7.80 -10.79 -3.57
N VAL A 139 7.63 -11.67 -4.57
CA VAL A 139 8.24 -11.51 -5.90
C VAL A 139 7.74 -10.25 -6.61
N GLU A 140 6.43 -9.95 -6.55
CA GLU A 140 5.87 -8.72 -7.10
C GLU A 140 6.45 -7.47 -6.41
N GLU A 141 6.59 -7.50 -5.08
CA GLU A 141 7.18 -6.40 -4.32
C GLU A 141 8.68 -6.20 -4.64
N ASP A 142 9.42 -7.28 -4.86
CA ASP A 142 10.80 -7.20 -5.32
C ASP A 142 10.90 -6.63 -6.75
N GLY A 143 9.99 -7.04 -7.63
CA GLY A 143 9.83 -6.46 -8.97
C GLY A 143 9.58 -4.95 -8.91
N LEU A 144 8.75 -4.50 -7.97
CA LEU A 144 8.49 -3.07 -7.77
C LEU A 144 9.74 -2.30 -7.33
N ARG A 145 10.61 -2.91 -6.50
CA ARG A 145 11.91 -2.31 -6.12
C ARG A 145 12.84 -2.13 -7.30
N VAL A 146 12.85 -3.11 -8.22
CA VAL A 146 13.65 -2.99 -9.46
C VAL A 146 13.13 -1.85 -10.31
N LEU A 147 11.81 -1.77 -10.53
CA LEU A 147 11.18 -0.69 -11.29
C LEU A 147 11.42 0.69 -10.67
N ALA A 148 11.43 0.78 -9.34
CA ALA A 148 11.73 2.02 -8.64
C ALA A 148 13.16 2.53 -8.95
N ARG A 149 14.15 1.63 -8.98
CA ARG A 149 15.52 1.98 -9.37
C ARG A 149 15.64 2.38 -10.83
N GLU A 150 14.96 1.63 -11.73
CA GLU A 150 14.91 1.97 -13.15
C GLU A 150 14.32 3.38 -13.34
N TRP A 151 13.22 3.70 -12.62
CA TRP A 151 12.58 5.02 -12.64
C TRP A 151 13.52 6.15 -12.22
N ASP A 152 14.23 5.96 -11.14
CA ASP A 152 15.15 6.97 -10.60
C ASP A 152 16.38 7.19 -11.48
N GLY A 153 16.68 6.24 -12.36
CA GLY A 153 17.75 6.33 -13.35
C GLY A 153 17.35 6.99 -14.67
N VAL A 154 16.05 7.16 -14.92
CA VAL A 154 15.53 7.73 -16.17
C VAL A 154 15.26 9.23 -16.00
N GLY A 155 15.81 10.04 -16.92
CA GLY A 155 15.62 11.49 -16.93
C GLY A 155 14.20 11.92 -17.30
N ASP A 156 13.86 13.17 -16.92
CA ASP A 156 12.59 13.77 -17.31
C ASP A 156 12.52 13.92 -18.84
N GLY A 157 11.42 13.45 -19.42
CA GLY A 157 11.20 13.48 -20.89
C GLY A 157 11.74 12.27 -21.67
N ASP A 158 12.30 11.26 -21.00
CA ASP A 158 12.65 10.00 -21.63
C ASP A 158 11.36 9.19 -21.96
N GLY A 159 11.25 8.70 -23.20
CA GLY A 159 10.10 7.88 -23.64
C GLY A 159 9.88 6.58 -22.85
N ASN A 160 10.87 6.15 -22.07
CA ASN A 160 10.75 4.99 -21.19
C ASN A 160 9.91 5.24 -19.93
N ARG A 161 9.69 6.50 -19.53
CA ARG A 161 8.93 6.81 -18.28
C ARG A 161 7.50 6.29 -18.32
N GLU A 162 6.80 6.47 -19.43
CA GLU A 162 5.43 5.98 -19.58
C GLU A 162 5.36 4.44 -19.48
N ALA A 163 6.29 3.74 -20.15
CA ALA A 163 6.38 2.29 -20.06
C ALA A 163 6.68 1.80 -18.64
N LEU A 164 7.52 2.51 -17.87
CA LEU A 164 7.80 2.20 -16.47
C LEU A 164 6.57 2.42 -15.57
N LEU A 165 5.83 3.52 -15.79
CA LEU A 165 4.57 3.77 -15.08
C LEU A 165 3.57 2.64 -15.31
N GLU A 166 3.38 2.21 -16.55
CA GLU A 166 2.47 1.11 -16.87
C GLU A 166 2.93 -0.24 -16.28
N ARG A 167 4.24 -0.49 -16.22
CA ARG A 167 4.78 -1.68 -15.54
C ARG A 167 4.52 -1.60 -14.03
N MET A 168 4.76 -0.46 -13.38
CA MET A 168 4.48 -0.27 -11.95
C MET A 168 2.99 -0.43 -11.64
N LYS A 169 2.11 0.13 -12.45
CA LYS A 169 0.65 -0.04 -12.30
C LYS A 169 0.24 -1.51 -12.35
N ARG A 170 0.80 -2.29 -13.28
CA ARG A 170 0.50 -3.74 -13.39
C ARG A 170 0.94 -4.50 -12.14
N VAL A 171 2.14 -4.20 -11.62
CA VAL A 171 2.63 -4.82 -10.38
C VAL A 171 1.75 -4.46 -9.18
N LEU A 172 1.35 -3.18 -9.05
CA LEU A 172 0.44 -2.74 -8.00
C LEU A 172 -0.93 -3.42 -8.10
N ALA A 173 -1.42 -3.64 -9.33
CA ALA A 173 -2.62 -4.40 -9.59
C ALA A 173 -2.54 -5.84 -9.10
N ALA A 174 -1.52 -6.53 -9.56
CA ALA A 174 -1.28 -7.91 -9.18
C ALA A 174 -1.19 -8.04 -7.64
N ARG A 175 -0.43 -7.13 -7.02
CA ARG A 175 -0.26 -7.10 -5.56
C ARG A 175 -1.58 -6.85 -4.81
N ALA A 176 -2.38 -5.87 -5.24
CA ALA A 176 -3.67 -5.57 -4.60
C ALA A 176 -4.60 -6.78 -4.65
N TYR A 177 -4.59 -7.48 -5.75
CA TYR A 177 -5.37 -8.66 -6.00
C TYR A 177 -4.90 -9.85 -5.15
N LEU A 178 -3.58 -10.12 -5.14
CA LEU A 178 -2.98 -11.14 -4.27
C LEU A 178 -3.33 -10.90 -2.79
N ASN A 179 -3.29 -9.64 -2.33
CA ASN A 179 -3.67 -9.29 -0.97
C ASN A 179 -5.13 -9.68 -0.65
N THR A 180 -6.07 -9.47 -1.57
CA THR A 180 -7.46 -9.86 -1.35
C THR A 180 -7.58 -11.36 -1.14
N VAL A 181 -6.97 -12.17 -2.04
CA VAL A 181 -7.04 -13.64 -1.93
C VAL A 181 -6.31 -14.16 -0.70
N ILE A 182 -5.13 -13.62 -0.38
CA ILE A 182 -4.38 -13.98 0.83
C ILE A 182 -5.22 -13.73 2.09
N ASN A 183 -5.92 -12.60 2.16
CA ASN A 183 -6.79 -12.29 3.28
C ASN A 183 -7.98 -13.25 3.36
N ASP A 184 -8.64 -13.55 2.24
CA ASP A 184 -9.76 -14.48 2.18
C ASP A 184 -9.35 -15.89 2.64
N LEU A 185 -8.17 -16.38 2.21
CA LEU A 185 -7.60 -17.64 2.66
C LEU A 185 -7.23 -17.60 4.15
N GLY A 186 -6.66 -16.49 4.61
CA GLY A 186 -6.33 -16.30 6.02
C GLY A 186 -7.56 -16.31 6.93
N GLU A 187 -8.66 -15.67 6.50
CA GLU A 187 -9.94 -15.69 7.21
C GLU A 187 -10.55 -17.10 7.26
N ALA A 188 -10.47 -17.84 6.16
CA ALA A 188 -10.95 -19.23 6.13
C ALA A 188 -10.18 -20.13 7.11
N LEU A 189 -8.85 -19.92 7.24
CA LEU A 189 -8.02 -20.64 8.19
C LEU A 189 -8.23 -20.19 9.65
N GLY A 190 -8.50 -18.92 9.88
CA GLY A 190 -8.66 -18.31 11.22
C GLY A 190 -10.07 -18.40 11.77
N GLY A 191 -11.10 -18.37 10.93
CA GLY A 191 -12.52 -18.41 11.35
C GLY A 191 -12.91 -19.70 12.08
N GLU A 192 -12.25 -20.81 11.81
CA GLU A 192 -12.49 -22.07 12.50
C GLU A 192 -11.78 -22.19 13.85
N ALA A 193 -10.67 -21.49 14.06
CA ALA A 193 -9.98 -21.48 15.36
C ALA A 193 -10.87 -20.89 16.47
N GLN A 194 -11.76 -19.96 16.14
CA GLN A 194 -12.75 -19.41 17.07
C GLN A 194 -13.92 -20.37 17.32
N ASN A 195 -14.34 -21.16 16.35
CA ASN A 195 -15.42 -22.14 16.51
C ASN A 195 -15.00 -23.36 17.35
N HIS A 196 -13.75 -23.80 17.27
CA HIS A 196 -13.23 -24.90 18.08
C HIS A 196 -13.05 -24.55 19.56
N VAL A 197 -12.86 -23.27 19.90
CA VAL A 197 -12.75 -22.82 21.30
C VAL A 197 -14.13 -22.72 21.97
N SER A 198 -15.19 -22.43 21.22
CA SER A 198 -16.55 -22.34 21.74
C SER A 198 -17.21 -23.70 22.03
N HIS A 199 -16.79 -24.78 21.34
CA HIS A 199 -17.35 -26.13 21.57
C HIS A 199 -16.70 -26.93 22.73
N ARG A 200 -15.64 -26.42 23.37
CA ARG A 200 -15.00 -27.05 24.53
C ARG A 200 -15.47 -26.50 25.89
N ARG A 201 -16.50 -25.67 25.91
CA ARG A 201 -17.08 -25.11 27.16
C ARG A 201 -18.56 -25.49 27.30
N HIS A 202 -18.86 -26.79 27.28
CA HIS A 202 -20.10 -27.34 27.83
C HIS A 202 -19.81 -28.68 28.53
#